data_1231ed292a15d7f4236ad6a1f0755701
#
_entry.id   1231ed292a15d7f4236ad6a1f0755701
#
_cell.length_a   1.000
_cell.length_b   1.000
_cell.length_c   1.000
_cell.angle_alpha   90.00
_cell.angle_beta   90.00
_cell.angle_gamma   90.00
#
_symmetry.space_group_name_H-M   'P 1'
#
loop_
_entity.id
_entity.type
_entity.pdbx_description
1 polymer ?
#
loop_
_entity_poly.entity_id
_entity_poly.type
_entity_poly.pdbx_seq_one_letter_code
_entity_poly.pdbx_strand_id
1 'polypeptide(L)'
;MRHLRLIPILAAVAAALLLNACSRPSSFPVRTYALGEKVELGHIIYTVYETQWVPQLGQGTAVRIPQHRFFLVRMTAVNSGGADLIVPSASAEDDKGNSYPELRNGDGVPQWIGYLRQVRPAESAQGNLVFDAPPGHYKLRITDEDEERSAYVDLPMSFGTETPPSELFVPDFEKKQ
;
A
#
# COMPACT_ATOMS: atom_id res chain seq x y z
N MET A 1 11.69 -55.27 -41.15
CA MET A 1 12.25 -54.83 -39.85
C MET A 1 12.47 -53.32 -39.75
N ARG A 2 11.49 -52.48 -40.18
CA ARG A 2 11.63 -50.99 -40.24
C ARG A 2 10.70 -50.25 -39.28
N HIS A 3 9.83 -50.95 -38.54
CA HIS A 3 8.79 -50.29 -37.70
C HIS A 3 9.19 -50.17 -36.23
N LEU A 4 10.32 -50.73 -35.78
CA LEU A 4 10.70 -50.78 -34.37
C LEU A 4 11.40 -49.49 -33.86
N ARG A 5 11.78 -48.56 -34.76
CA ARG A 5 12.50 -47.31 -34.39
C ARG A 5 11.62 -46.08 -34.24
N LEU A 6 10.33 -46.16 -34.64
CA LEU A 6 9.39 -45.05 -34.62
C LEU A 6 8.71 -44.88 -33.24
N ILE A 7 8.58 -45.95 -32.45
CA ILE A 7 7.88 -45.93 -31.15
C ILE A 7 8.58 -45.02 -30.11
N PRO A 8 9.94 -45.06 -29.95
CA PRO A 8 10.60 -44.20 -28.94
C PRO A 8 10.52 -42.70 -29.31
N ILE A 9 10.47 -42.34 -30.57
CA ILE A 9 10.40 -40.95 -31.05
C ILE A 9 9.00 -40.38 -30.74
N LEU A 10 7.95 -41.16 -30.94
CA LEU A 10 6.57 -40.73 -30.66
C LEU A 10 6.34 -40.55 -29.15
N ALA A 11 6.92 -41.41 -28.30
CA ALA A 11 6.86 -41.30 -26.86
C ALA A 11 7.61 -40.05 -26.32
N ALA A 12 8.75 -39.71 -26.91
CA ALA A 12 9.51 -38.51 -26.53
C ALA A 12 8.79 -37.19 -26.87
N VAL A 13 8.10 -37.14 -28.02
CA VAL A 13 7.30 -35.96 -28.43
C VAL A 13 6.05 -35.80 -27.55
N ALA A 14 5.38 -36.89 -27.17
CA ALA A 14 4.24 -36.86 -26.26
C ALA A 14 4.63 -36.37 -24.86
N ALA A 15 5.80 -36.78 -24.33
CA ALA A 15 6.32 -36.32 -23.05
C ALA A 15 6.69 -34.84 -23.06
N ALA A 16 7.23 -34.31 -24.16
CA ALA A 16 7.56 -32.88 -24.29
C ALA A 16 6.33 -31.96 -24.34
N LEU A 17 5.20 -32.45 -24.85
CA LEU A 17 3.95 -31.71 -24.90
C LEU A 17 3.26 -31.61 -23.53
N LEU A 18 3.48 -32.58 -22.63
CA LEU A 18 2.90 -32.56 -21.29
C LEU A 18 3.62 -31.60 -20.33
N LEU A 19 4.86 -31.23 -20.60
CA LEU A 19 5.66 -30.31 -19.77
C LEU A 19 5.27 -28.82 -19.96
N ASN A 20 4.56 -28.47 -21.01
CA ASN A 20 4.08 -27.10 -21.27
C ASN A 20 2.71 -26.77 -20.69
N ALA A 21 2.05 -27.70 -19.99
CA ALA A 21 0.68 -27.53 -19.48
C ALA A 21 0.62 -26.87 -18.07
N CYS A 22 1.74 -26.57 -17.42
CA CYS A 22 1.78 -26.13 -16.03
C CYS A 22 2.24 -24.69 -15.83
N SER A 23 1.85 -23.73 -16.67
CA SER A 23 2.14 -22.33 -16.39
C SER A 23 1.14 -21.42 -17.08
N ARG A 24 -0.13 -21.49 -16.65
CA ARG A 24 -1.02 -20.34 -16.80
C ARG A 24 -0.88 -19.52 -15.52
N PRO A 25 -0.22 -18.35 -15.55
CA PRO A 25 -0.38 -17.40 -14.48
C PRO A 25 -1.86 -17.05 -14.44
N SER A 26 -2.54 -17.36 -13.35
CA SER A 26 -3.88 -16.84 -13.09
C SER A 26 -3.74 -15.34 -12.82
N SER A 27 -3.70 -14.55 -13.88
CA SER A 27 -3.71 -13.10 -13.76
C SER A 27 -5.11 -12.67 -13.34
N PHE A 28 -5.31 -12.50 -12.05
CA PHE A 28 -6.49 -11.81 -11.55
C PHE A 28 -6.44 -10.37 -12.10
N PRO A 29 -7.56 -9.85 -12.65
CA PRO A 29 -7.57 -8.49 -13.17
C PRO A 29 -7.31 -7.51 -12.02
N VAL A 30 -6.22 -6.76 -12.13
CA VAL A 30 -5.86 -5.71 -11.17
C VAL A 30 -6.82 -4.54 -11.36
N ARG A 31 -7.55 -4.16 -10.30
CA ARG A 31 -8.51 -3.04 -10.31
C ARG A 31 -7.96 -1.85 -9.54
N THR A 32 -8.39 -0.65 -9.95
CA THR A 32 -8.14 0.59 -9.20
C THR A 32 -9.44 1.04 -8.54
N TYR A 33 -9.37 1.40 -7.27
CA TYR A 33 -10.46 1.87 -6.42
C TYR A 33 -10.22 3.32 -6.04
N ALA A 34 -11.27 4.05 -5.70
CA ALA A 34 -11.15 5.41 -5.16
C ALA A 34 -10.91 5.39 -3.64
N LEU A 35 -10.49 6.54 -3.09
CA LEU A 35 -10.44 6.74 -1.64
C LEU A 35 -11.82 6.51 -1.02
N GLY A 36 -11.85 5.85 0.14
CA GLY A 36 -13.07 5.49 0.87
C GLY A 36 -13.76 4.21 0.39
N GLU A 37 -13.40 3.67 -0.76
CA GLU A 37 -13.95 2.40 -1.23
C GLU A 37 -13.38 1.22 -0.45
N LYS A 38 -14.21 0.20 -0.23
CA LYS A 38 -13.78 -1.08 0.34
C LYS A 38 -13.15 -1.93 -0.74
N VAL A 39 -11.97 -2.45 -0.45
CA VAL A 39 -11.21 -3.33 -1.34
C VAL A 39 -11.06 -4.68 -0.66
N GLU A 40 -11.71 -5.70 -1.19
CA GLU A 40 -11.63 -7.07 -0.68
C GLU A 40 -10.58 -7.86 -1.46
N LEU A 41 -9.50 -8.25 -0.76
CA LEU A 41 -8.42 -9.09 -1.29
C LEU A 41 -8.17 -10.24 -0.32
N GLY A 42 -8.42 -11.48 -0.76
CA GLY A 42 -8.34 -12.64 0.13
C GLY A 42 -9.27 -12.49 1.32
N HIS A 43 -8.68 -12.61 2.50
CA HIS A 43 -9.37 -12.40 3.77
C HIS A 43 -9.14 -11.01 4.36
N ILE A 44 -8.58 -10.08 3.60
CA ILE A 44 -8.34 -8.72 4.07
C ILE A 44 -9.30 -7.75 3.37
N ILE A 45 -9.98 -6.92 4.16
CA ILE A 45 -10.80 -5.81 3.67
C ILE A 45 -10.07 -4.52 3.99
N TYR A 46 -9.59 -3.85 2.94
CA TYR A 46 -8.91 -2.56 3.05
C TYR A 46 -9.89 -1.40 2.84
N THR A 47 -9.65 -0.30 3.55
CA THR A 47 -10.25 1.01 3.26
C THR A 47 -9.21 2.09 3.48
N VAL A 48 -8.92 2.88 2.45
CA VAL A 48 -7.98 4.01 2.51
C VAL A 48 -8.81 5.29 2.58
N TYR A 49 -8.53 6.15 3.56
CA TYR A 49 -9.40 7.30 3.87
C TYR A 49 -8.79 8.64 3.48
N GLU A 50 -7.49 8.80 3.74
CA GLU A 50 -6.86 10.11 3.76
C GLU A 50 -5.38 10.01 3.39
N THR A 51 -4.84 11.08 2.80
CA THR A 51 -3.42 11.22 2.52
C THR A 51 -2.91 12.56 3.03
N GLN A 52 -1.68 12.60 3.52
CA GLN A 52 -1.05 13.81 4.01
C GLN A 52 0.45 13.85 3.65
N TRP A 53 0.92 15.01 3.18
CA TRP A 53 2.32 15.29 2.97
C TRP A 53 2.90 16.06 4.15
N VAL A 54 4.00 15.55 4.74
CA VAL A 54 4.67 16.22 5.85
C VAL A 54 6.17 16.39 5.55
N PRO A 55 6.78 17.55 5.88
CA PRO A 55 8.17 17.81 5.57
C PRO A 55 9.13 17.06 6.51
N GLN A 56 8.68 16.69 7.69
CA GLN A 56 9.47 16.00 8.71
C GLN A 56 8.56 15.21 9.65
N LEU A 57 9.12 14.25 10.37
CA LEU A 57 8.47 13.49 11.43
C LEU A 57 9.22 13.64 12.75
N GLY A 58 8.51 13.52 13.88
CA GLY A 58 9.08 13.70 15.22
C GLY A 58 9.26 15.15 15.61
N GLN A 59 9.83 15.38 16.81
CA GLN A 59 10.06 16.71 17.39
C GLN A 59 11.40 16.76 18.13
N GLY A 60 11.94 17.96 18.30
CA GLY A 60 13.18 18.20 19.05
C GLY A 60 14.37 17.43 18.47
N THR A 61 15.06 16.64 19.29
CA THR A 61 16.24 15.86 18.88
C THR A 61 15.89 14.58 18.13
N ALA A 62 14.62 14.19 18.07
CA ALA A 62 14.13 13.00 17.39
C ALA A 62 13.49 13.34 16.01
N VAL A 63 13.86 14.47 15.44
CA VAL A 63 13.38 14.87 14.11
C VAL A 63 13.97 13.97 13.04
N ARG A 64 13.08 13.43 12.16
CA ARG A 64 13.45 12.68 10.96
C ARG A 64 13.17 13.53 9.74
N ILE A 65 14.15 13.63 8.85
CA ILE A 65 14.05 14.34 7.58
C ILE A 65 14.08 13.30 6.46
N PRO A 66 13.12 13.33 5.52
CA PRO A 66 13.08 12.39 4.40
C PRO A 66 14.09 12.76 3.31
N GLN A 67 14.34 11.87 2.36
CA GLN A 67 15.09 12.19 1.14
C GLN A 67 14.28 13.11 0.20
N HIS A 68 12.96 12.90 0.16
CA HIS A 68 12.03 13.68 -0.64
C HIS A 68 11.02 14.37 0.29
N ARG A 69 9.91 13.69 0.56
CA ARG A 69 8.90 14.15 1.51
C ARG A 69 8.19 12.93 2.11
N PHE A 70 7.84 12.99 3.39
CA PHE A 70 7.02 11.93 3.96
C PHE A 70 5.60 12.03 3.44
N PHE A 71 5.12 10.91 2.94
CA PHE A 71 3.74 10.72 2.48
C PHE A 71 3.05 9.75 3.43
N LEU A 72 2.07 10.24 4.16
CA LEU A 72 1.26 9.46 5.08
C LEU A 72 -0.03 9.06 4.39
N VAL A 73 -0.39 7.78 4.52
CA VAL A 73 -1.64 7.23 3.97
C VAL A 73 -2.40 6.56 5.09
N ARG A 74 -3.56 7.11 5.45
CA ARG A 74 -4.41 6.56 6.51
C ARG A 74 -5.31 5.47 5.96
N MET A 75 -5.27 4.30 6.60
CA MET A 75 -6.05 3.15 6.20
C MET A 75 -6.54 2.31 7.36
N THR A 76 -7.50 1.42 7.06
CA THR A 76 -7.89 0.29 7.91
C THR A 76 -7.74 -0.99 7.11
N ALA A 77 -7.27 -2.05 7.77
CA ALA A 77 -7.27 -3.41 7.27
C ALA A 77 -8.04 -4.30 8.25
N VAL A 78 -9.10 -4.95 7.79
CA VAL A 78 -9.96 -5.84 8.61
C VAL A 78 -9.68 -7.28 8.19
N ASN A 79 -9.48 -8.17 9.17
CA ASN A 79 -9.42 -9.60 8.91
C ASN A 79 -10.84 -10.18 8.88
N SER A 80 -11.32 -10.55 7.71
CA SER A 80 -12.61 -11.21 7.48
C SER A 80 -12.51 -12.74 7.47
N GLY A 81 -11.30 -13.29 7.65
CA GLY A 81 -11.04 -14.71 7.70
C GLY A 81 -11.23 -15.32 9.10
N GLY A 82 -11.02 -16.62 9.19
CA GLY A 82 -11.15 -17.40 10.44
C GLY A 82 -9.84 -17.67 11.18
N ALA A 83 -8.69 -17.19 10.68
CA ALA A 83 -7.37 -17.37 11.28
C ALA A 83 -6.63 -16.03 11.40
N ASP A 84 -5.63 -15.97 12.27
CA ASP A 84 -4.74 -14.82 12.36
C ASP A 84 -4.02 -14.62 11.04
N LEU A 85 -3.87 -13.38 10.61
CA LEU A 85 -3.13 -13.03 9.40
C LEU A 85 -2.19 -11.85 9.66
N ILE A 86 -1.19 -11.73 8.80
CA ILE A 86 -0.32 -10.55 8.72
C ILE A 86 -0.73 -9.75 7.49
N VAL A 87 -1.07 -8.48 7.70
CA VAL A 87 -1.35 -7.57 6.59
C VAL A 87 -0.03 -7.21 5.90
N PRO A 88 0.13 -7.51 4.60
CA PRO A 88 1.36 -7.22 3.87
C PRO A 88 1.71 -5.73 3.82
N SER A 89 2.98 -5.43 3.55
CA SER A 89 3.42 -4.06 3.30
C SER A 89 2.89 -3.55 1.97
N ALA A 90 2.59 -2.25 1.91
CA ALA A 90 2.11 -1.60 0.70
C ALA A 90 3.24 -0.88 -0.04
N SER A 91 2.99 -0.47 -1.28
CA SER A 91 3.85 0.45 -2.03
C SER A 91 3.03 1.57 -2.67
N ALA A 92 3.61 2.76 -2.74
CA ALA A 92 3.05 3.87 -3.50
C ALA A 92 3.71 3.89 -4.89
N GLU A 93 2.92 3.86 -5.95
CA GLU A 93 3.40 3.84 -7.33
C GLU A 93 2.97 5.13 -8.06
N ASP A 94 3.92 5.82 -8.70
CA ASP A 94 3.63 7.02 -9.48
C ASP A 94 3.18 6.70 -10.90
N ASP A 95 2.71 7.71 -11.64
CA ASP A 95 2.26 7.55 -13.04
C ASP A 95 3.38 7.17 -14.03
N LYS A 96 4.65 7.24 -13.59
CA LYS A 96 5.82 6.84 -14.38
C LYS A 96 6.23 5.39 -14.11
N GLY A 97 5.58 4.71 -13.16
CA GLY A 97 5.88 3.35 -12.75
C GLY A 97 7.01 3.25 -11.71
N ASN A 98 7.43 4.36 -11.10
CA ASN A 98 8.33 4.27 -9.95
C ASN A 98 7.55 3.82 -8.72
N SER A 99 8.15 2.91 -7.94
CA SER A 99 7.55 2.34 -6.75
C SER A 99 8.32 2.77 -5.50
N TYR A 100 7.60 3.27 -4.52
CA TYR A 100 8.11 3.73 -3.23
C TYR A 100 7.57 2.78 -2.15
N PRO A 101 8.43 1.93 -1.54
CA PRO A 101 7.99 0.98 -0.54
C PRO A 101 7.62 1.68 0.76
N GLU A 102 6.71 1.06 1.52
CA GLU A 102 6.40 1.47 2.87
C GLU A 102 7.64 1.44 3.76
N LEU A 103 7.85 2.50 4.55
CA LEU A 103 8.96 2.58 5.50
C LEU A 103 8.69 1.70 6.72
N ARG A 104 9.70 0.93 7.13
CA ARG A 104 9.63 0.02 8.29
C ARG A 104 9.70 0.72 9.64
N ASN A 105 10.18 1.96 9.66
CA ASN A 105 10.31 2.76 10.86
C ASN A 105 9.20 3.81 10.93
N GLY A 106 8.32 3.70 11.92
CA GLY A 106 7.23 4.62 12.18
C GLY A 106 7.51 5.67 13.26
N ASP A 107 8.76 5.85 13.69
CA ASP A 107 9.09 6.86 14.71
C ASP A 107 8.60 8.24 14.27
N GLY A 108 7.84 8.90 15.15
CA GLY A 108 7.25 10.20 14.90
C GLY A 108 6.03 10.20 13.97
N VAL A 109 5.60 9.05 13.43
CA VAL A 109 4.37 8.93 12.63
C VAL A 109 3.16 8.93 13.55
N PRO A 110 2.22 9.90 13.41
CA PRO A 110 0.98 9.89 14.18
C PRO A 110 0.18 8.62 13.90
N GLN A 111 -0.31 7.96 14.95
CA GLN A 111 -1.15 6.74 14.79
C GLN A 111 -0.56 5.74 13.77
N TRP A 112 0.74 5.46 13.88
CA TRP A 112 1.37 4.50 12.99
C TRP A 112 0.72 3.12 13.11
N ILE A 113 0.36 2.54 11.96
CA ILE A 113 -0.34 1.25 11.93
C ILE A 113 0.58 0.05 12.28
N GLY A 114 1.90 0.26 12.33
CA GLY A 114 2.89 -0.80 12.47
C GLY A 114 3.32 -1.40 11.13
N TYR A 115 4.48 -2.04 11.09
CA TYR A 115 4.99 -2.68 9.88
C TYR A 115 4.57 -4.16 9.78
N LEU A 116 4.68 -4.91 10.89
CA LEU A 116 4.19 -6.30 11.00
C LEU A 116 2.82 -6.30 11.68
N ARG A 117 1.77 -6.12 10.89
CA ARG A 117 0.39 -5.94 11.35
C ARG A 117 -0.30 -7.29 11.46
N GLN A 118 -0.15 -7.93 12.60
CA GLN A 118 -0.93 -9.13 12.89
C GLN A 118 -2.36 -8.72 13.28
N VAL A 119 -3.35 -9.32 12.63
CA VAL A 119 -4.77 -9.04 12.85
C VAL A 119 -5.51 -10.36 13.08
N ARG A 120 -6.17 -10.49 14.22
CA ARG A 120 -6.97 -11.66 14.55
C ARG A 120 -8.29 -11.68 13.76
N PRO A 121 -8.97 -12.83 13.69
CA PRO A 121 -10.30 -12.91 13.09
C PRO A 121 -11.27 -11.86 13.63
N ALA A 122 -11.99 -11.19 12.73
CA ALA A 122 -12.93 -10.11 13.00
C ALA A 122 -12.33 -8.84 13.66
N GLU A 123 -11.01 -8.74 13.80
CA GLU A 123 -10.32 -7.52 14.26
C GLU A 123 -9.86 -6.68 13.08
N SER A 124 -9.42 -5.46 13.39
CA SER A 124 -8.86 -4.51 12.42
C SER A 124 -7.59 -3.84 12.93
N ALA A 125 -6.66 -3.58 12.02
CA ALA A 125 -5.58 -2.63 12.21
C ALA A 125 -5.94 -1.31 11.53
N GLN A 126 -5.76 -0.17 12.22
CA GLN A 126 -6.03 1.16 11.69
C GLN A 126 -4.88 2.10 12.00
N GLY A 127 -4.50 2.94 11.04
CA GLY A 127 -3.47 3.95 11.26
C GLY A 127 -2.87 4.44 9.96
N ASN A 128 -1.70 5.07 10.08
CA ASN A 128 -0.96 5.64 8.97
C ASN A 128 0.16 4.72 8.50
N LEU A 129 0.21 4.47 7.19
CA LEU A 129 1.40 4.04 6.48
C LEU A 129 2.30 5.26 6.25
N VAL A 130 3.59 5.05 6.07
CA VAL A 130 4.54 6.12 5.76
C VAL A 130 5.45 5.74 4.61
N PHE A 131 5.62 6.66 3.66
CA PHE A 131 6.49 6.54 2.50
C PHE A 131 7.43 7.75 2.44
N ASP A 132 8.57 7.60 1.76
CA ASP A 132 9.46 8.71 1.39
C ASP A 132 9.42 8.85 -0.13
N ALA A 133 8.67 9.83 -0.64
CA ALA A 133 8.41 9.98 -2.06
C ALA A 133 8.36 11.46 -2.48
N PRO A 134 8.67 11.80 -3.72
CA PRO A 134 8.44 13.14 -4.26
C PRO A 134 6.96 13.50 -4.22
N PRO A 135 6.56 14.76 -3.96
CA PRO A 135 5.16 15.16 -4.08
C PRO A 135 4.62 14.88 -5.48
N GLY A 136 3.48 14.19 -5.56
CA GLY A 136 2.90 13.75 -6.83
C GLY A 136 1.57 13.03 -6.65
N HIS A 137 1.03 12.55 -7.77
CA HIS A 137 -0.10 11.63 -7.81
C HIS A 137 0.41 10.20 -7.68
N TYR A 138 -0.27 9.39 -6.88
CA TYR A 138 0.12 8.02 -6.60
C TYR A 138 -1.06 7.07 -6.62
N LYS A 139 -0.76 5.79 -6.81
CA LYS A 139 -1.66 4.68 -6.52
C LYS A 139 -1.04 3.84 -5.41
N LEU A 140 -1.80 3.55 -4.36
CA LEU A 140 -1.38 2.61 -3.34
C LEU A 140 -1.62 1.19 -3.84
N ARG A 141 -0.55 0.42 -4.00
CA ARG A 141 -0.62 -1.00 -4.29
C ARG A 141 -0.76 -1.76 -2.97
N ILE A 142 -1.82 -2.55 -2.86
CA ILE A 142 -2.12 -3.45 -1.73
C ILE A 142 -2.30 -4.88 -2.26
N THR A 143 -2.04 -5.86 -1.40
CA THR A 143 -2.12 -7.28 -1.75
C THR A 143 -2.97 -8.06 -0.75
N ASP A 144 -3.37 -9.28 -1.11
CA ASP A 144 -3.90 -10.25 -0.16
C ASP A 144 -2.79 -10.81 0.75
N GLU A 145 -3.15 -11.63 1.72
CA GLU A 145 -2.26 -12.23 2.72
C GLU A 145 -1.13 -13.06 2.13
N ASP A 146 -1.35 -13.67 0.95
CA ASP A 146 -0.38 -14.52 0.24
C ASP A 146 0.39 -13.76 -0.86
N GLU A 147 0.11 -12.46 -1.05
CA GLU A 147 0.67 -11.59 -2.09
C GLU A 147 0.41 -12.08 -3.54
N GLU A 148 -0.59 -12.95 -3.74
CA GLU A 148 -0.97 -13.48 -5.05
C GLU A 148 -1.87 -12.53 -5.84
N ARG A 149 -2.73 -11.79 -5.15
CA ARG A 149 -3.67 -10.82 -5.73
C ARG A 149 -3.31 -9.42 -5.29
N SER A 150 -3.48 -8.47 -6.17
CA SER A 150 -3.24 -7.06 -5.87
C SER A 150 -4.34 -6.16 -6.41
N ALA A 151 -4.49 -5.00 -5.76
CA ALA A 151 -5.32 -3.91 -6.23
C ALA A 151 -4.60 -2.58 -6.01
N TYR A 152 -5.10 -1.56 -6.68
CA TYR A 152 -4.66 -0.18 -6.50
C TYR A 152 -5.77 0.64 -5.85
N VAL A 153 -5.38 1.59 -4.99
CA VAL A 153 -6.24 2.67 -4.54
C VAL A 153 -5.66 3.98 -5.06
N ASP A 154 -6.46 4.75 -5.78
CA ASP A 154 -6.06 6.03 -6.32
C ASP A 154 -5.88 7.05 -5.19
N LEU A 155 -4.69 7.68 -5.13
CA LEU A 155 -4.32 8.65 -4.11
C LEU A 155 -4.16 10.02 -4.78
N PRO A 156 -5.25 10.81 -4.86
CA PRO A 156 -5.18 12.11 -5.51
C PRO A 156 -4.17 13.02 -4.82
N MET A 157 -3.52 13.88 -5.59
CA MET A 157 -2.61 14.89 -5.06
C MET A 157 -3.43 15.88 -4.22
N SER A 158 -3.44 15.69 -2.91
CA SER A 158 -3.98 16.67 -1.97
C SER A 158 -2.82 17.43 -1.34
N PHE A 159 -2.63 18.67 -1.71
CA PHE A 159 -1.91 19.59 -0.85
C PHE A 159 -2.88 19.90 0.30
N GLY A 160 -2.59 19.36 1.51
CA GLY A 160 -3.35 19.76 2.69
C GLY A 160 -3.39 21.28 2.70
N THR A 161 -4.58 21.86 2.81
CA THR A 161 -4.74 23.25 3.13
C THR A 161 -3.98 23.45 4.44
N GLU A 162 -2.79 24.05 4.38
CA GLU A 162 -2.18 24.62 5.57
C GLU A 162 -3.27 25.58 6.09
N THR A 163 -3.90 25.21 7.19
CA THR A 163 -4.75 26.17 7.91
C THR A 163 -3.84 27.34 8.19
N PRO A 164 -4.10 28.54 7.62
CA PRO A 164 -3.25 29.69 7.89
C PRO A 164 -3.20 29.80 9.41
N PRO A 165 -2.04 30.09 10.01
CA PRO A 165 -1.94 30.28 11.45
C PRO A 165 -3.00 31.33 11.78
N SER A 166 -3.93 30.93 12.68
CA SER A 166 -5.00 31.82 13.15
C SER A 166 -4.38 33.17 13.39
N GLU A 167 -4.85 34.20 12.66
CA GLU A 167 -4.37 35.55 12.87
C GLU A 167 -4.29 35.78 14.38
N LEU A 168 -3.07 36.02 14.85
CA LEU A 168 -2.86 36.39 16.24
C LEU A 168 -3.78 37.57 16.50
N PHE A 169 -4.86 37.32 17.22
CA PHE A 169 -5.73 38.36 17.74
C PHE A 169 -4.83 39.29 18.58
N VAL A 170 -4.35 40.37 17.99
CA VAL A 170 -3.64 41.43 18.70
C VAL A 170 -4.74 42.24 19.37
N PRO A 171 -4.86 42.19 20.72
CA PRO A 171 -5.82 43.04 21.40
C PRO A 171 -5.44 44.50 21.13
N ASP A 172 -6.36 45.25 20.52
CA ASP A 172 -6.21 46.69 20.32
C ASP A 172 -6.27 47.36 21.72
N PHE A 173 -5.12 47.75 22.23
CA PHE A 173 -5.04 48.53 23.45
C PHE A 173 -5.35 50.00 23.07
N GLU A 174 -6.64 50.28 22.93
CA GLU A 174 -7.15 51.63 22.73
C GLU A 174 -6.68 52.52 23.90
N LYS A 175 -5.86 53.49 23.60
CA LYS A 175 -5.40 54.53 24.51
C LYS A 175 -6.58 55.32 25.04
N LYS A 176 -6.93 55.15 26.32
CA LYS A 176 -7.69 56.14 27.06
C LYS A 176 -6.76 57.30 27.41
N GLN A 177 -7.06 58.43 26.79
CA GLN A 177 -6.70 59.76 27.31
C GLN A 177 -7.73 60.21 28.32
#